data_aaa0cc339a7803f096f0f757d00a4864
#
_entry.id   aaa0cc339a7803f096f0f757d00a4864
#
_cell.length_a   1.000
_cell.length_b   1.000
_cell.length_c   1.000
_cell.angle_alpha   90.00
_cell.angle_beta   90.00
_cell.angle_gamma   90.00
#
_symmetry.space_group_name_H-M   'P 1'
#
loop_
_entity.id
_entity.type
_entity.pdbx_description
1 polymer ?
#
loop_
_entity_poly.entity_id
_entity_poly.type
_entity_poly.pdbx_seq_one_letter_code
_entity_poly.pdbx_strand_id
1 'polypeptide(L)'
;LMEEKPWETTGMVVLQAESEVAAINMVYGGASCGKAVMTSSSSPGVSLKQEGISYLAGAELPCLIVNVMRGGPGLGTIQPSQADYFQAVKGGGHGDYHLIALAPASVQEMADFVALGFDLAFKYRNPAIILADGIIGQMMEKVVLPPFRKRRTEEEIREQNPWATLGKTKNRKRNVIT
;
A
#
# COMPACT_ATOMS: atom_id res chain seq x y z
N LEU A 1 5.47 -11.92 11.64
CA LEU A 1 5.07 -10.52 11.98
C LEU A 1 4.02 -10.47 13.12
N MET A 2 2.96 -11.27 13.06
CA MET A 2 1.94 -11.25 14.12
C MET A 2 2.46 -11.81 15.45
N GLU A 3 3.30 -12.84 15.41
CA GLU A 3 3.92 -13.45 16.60
C GLU A 3 4.87 -12.50 17.35
N GLU A 4 5.48 -11.55 16.64
CA GLU A 4 6.38 -10.54 17.20
C GLU A 4 5.64 -9.38 17.88
N LYS A 5 4.31 -9.38 17.86
CA LYS A 5 3.44 -8.39 18.50
C LYS A 5 3.88 -6.94 18.25
N PRO A 6 4.00 -6.52 16.99
CA PRO A 6 4.55 -5.19 16.66
C PRO A 6 3.74 -4.04 17.26
N TRP A 7 2.49 -4.26 17.65
CA TRP A 7 1.66 -3.26 18.33
C TRP A 7 2.20 -2.91 19.74
N GLU A 8 2.88 -3.84 20.42
CA GLU A 8 3.47 -3.58 21.74
C GLU A 8 4.72 -2.71 21.65
N THR A 9 5.51 -2.88 20.60
CA THR A 9 6.80 -2.21 20.41
C THR A 9 6.73 -0.93 19.60
N THR A 10 5.96 -0.95 18.50
CA THR A 10 5.90 0.15 17.54
C THR A 10 4.53 0.80 17.43
N GLY A 11 3.51 0.16 17.99
CA GLY A 11 2.10 0.55 17.82
C GLY A 11 1.56 0.24 16.41
N MET A 12 2.29 -0.54 15.60
CA MET A 12 1.84 -0.99 14.30
C MET A 12 0.82 -2.11 14.47
N VAL A 13 -0.33 -1.99 13.81
CA VAL A 13 -1.36 -3.04 13.76
C VAL A 13 -1.13 -3.88 12.52
N VAL A 14 -0.98 -5.18 12.69
CA VAL A 14 -0.85 -6.17 11.62
C VAL A 14 -2.05 -7.09 11.67
N LEU A 15 -2.76 -7.21 10.57
CA LEU A 15 -3.96 -8.04 10.44
C LEU A 15 -3.83 -8.93 9.22
N GLN A 16 -4.28 -10.17 9.36
CA GLN A 16 -4.54 -11.05 8.22
C GLN A 16 -6.03 -10.95 7.90
N ALA A 17 -6.34 -10.39 6.73
CA ALA A 17 -7.70 -10.32 6.26
C ALA A 17 -8.17 -11.69 5.77
N GLU A 18 -9.46 -11.94 5.83
CA GLU A 18 -10.10 -13.16 5.35
C GLU A 18 -9.95 -13.32 3.82
N SER A 19 -10.02 -12.20 3.09
CA SER A 19 -9.85 -12.17 1.63
C SER A 19 -9.14 -10.90 1.17
N GLU A 20 -8.66 -10.92 -0.06
CA GLU A 20 -8.00 -9.75 -0.68
C GLU A 20 -8.96 -8.56 -0.84
N VAL A 21 -10.25 -8.85 -1.10
CA VAL A 21 -11.29 -7.81 -1.16
C VAL A 21 -11.50 -7.19 0.22
N ALA A 22 -11.54 -7.98 1.28
CA ALA A 22 -11.60 -7.47 2.65
C ALA A 22 -10.35 -6.65 2.98
N ALA A 23 -9.15 -7.14 2.62
CA ALA A 23 -7.89 -6.46 2.87
C ALA A 23 -7.84 -5.05 2.26
N ILE A 24 -8.23 -4.90 0.99
CA ILE A 24 -8.18 -3.59 0.33
C ILE A 24 -9.21 -2.61 0.91
N ASN A 25 -10.38 -3.11 1.35
CA ASN A 25 -11.37 -2.28 2.02
C ASN A 25 -10.91 -1.83 3.42
N MET A 26 -10.17 -2.67 4.15
CA MET A 26 -9.52 -2.27 5.41
C MET A 26 -8.46 -1.19 5.17
N VAL A 27 -7.68 -1.31 4.09
CA VAL A 27 -6.73 -0.27 3.65
C VAL A 27 -7.46 1.03 3.32
N TYR A 28 -8.58 0.96 2.59
CA TYR A 28 -9.41 2.13 2.28
C TYR A 28 -9.87 2.85 3.55
N GLY A 29 -10.41 2.10 4.52
CA GLY A 29 -10.83 2.66 5.81
C GLY A 29 -9.69 3.32 6.59
N GLY A 30 -8.54 2.63 6.69
CA GLY A 30 -7.36 3.16 7.38
C GLY A 30 -6.74 4.38 6.69
N ALA A 31 -6.67 4.36 5.35
CA ALA A 31 -6.18 5.49 4.56
C ALA A 31 -7.10 6.71 4.69
N SER A 32 -8.42 6.51 4.71
CA SER A 32 -9.38 7.60 4.89
C SER A 32 -9.21 8.34 6.23
N CYS A 33 -8.69 7.66 7.25
CA CYS A 33 -8.32 8.25 8.52
C CYS A 33 -6.94 8.96 8.51
N GLY A 34 -6.29 9.08 7.35
CA GLY A 34 -4.98 9.71 7.22
C GLY A 34 -3.82 8.90 7.80
N LYS A 35 -4.03 7.62 8.09
CA LYS A 35 -3.00 6.71 8.58
C LYS A 35 -2.15 6.19 7.42
N ALA A 36 -0.88 5.90 7.69
CA ALA A 36 -0.04 5.14 6.77
C ALA A 36 -0.47 3.67 6.83
N VAL A 37 -1.01 3.17 5.74
CA VAL A 37 -1.54 1.80 5.63
C VAL A 37 -0.95 1.10 4.43
N MET A 38 -0.69 -0.20 4.59
CA MET A 38 -0.09 -1.03 3.55
C MET A 38 -0.83 -2.35 3.44
N THR A 39 -0.85 -2.90 2.23
CA THR A 39 -1.27 -4.28 1.98
C THR A 39 -0.27 -4.95 1.06
N SER A 40 -0.03 -6.24 1.27
CA SER A 40 0.78 -7.07 0.37
C SER A 40 -0.05 -8.21 -0.19
N SER A 41 0.27 -8.63 -1.39
CA SER A 41 -0.33 -9.80 -2.05
C SER A 41 0.55 -10.26 -3.21
N SER A 42 0.12 -11.29 -3.89
CA SER A 42 0.75 -11.80 -5.10
C SER A 42 -0.28 -11.79 -6.23
N SER A 43 0.14 -11.49 -7.41
CA SER A 43 -0.59 -11.44 -8.70
C SER A 43 -2.12 -11.65 -8.69
N PRO A 44 -2.67 -12.88 -8.51
CA PRO A 44 -4.14 -13.08 -8.48
C PRO A 44 -4.82 -12.32 -7.35
N GLY A 45 -4.18 -12.22 -6.18
CA GLY A 45 -4.72 -11.46 -5.05
C GLY A 45 -4.75 -9.95 -5.33
N VAL A 46 -3.75 -9.43 -6.07
CA VAL A 46 -3.77 -8.02 -6.51
C VAL A 46 -4.89 -7.79 -7.52
N SER A 47 -5.18 -8.76 -8.40
CA SER A 47 -6.33 -8.70 -9.30
C SER A 47 -7.65 -8.56 -8.54
N LEU A 48 -7.84 -9.28 -7.43
CA LEU A 48 -9.02 -9.13 -6.57
C LEU A 48 -9.10 -7.77 -5.85
N LYS A 49 -7.98 -7.08 -5.70
CA LYS A 49 -7.93 -5.74 -5.06
C LYS A 49 -8.20 -4.59 -6.02
N GLN A 50 -8.29 -4.82 -7.33
CA GLN A 50 -8.32 -3.75 -8.34
C GLN A 50 -9.49 -2.78 -8.19
N GLU A 51 -10.66 -3.25 -7.81
CA GLU A 51 -11.80 -2.39 -7.54
C GLU A 51 -11.50 -1.42 -6.38
N GLY A 52 -11.03 -1.94 -5.26
CA GLY A 52 -10.67 -1.13 -4.10
C GLY A 52 -9.50 -0.18 -4.38
N ILE A 53 -8.54 -0.57 -5.24
CA ILE A 53 -7.46 0.31 -5.69
C ILE A 53 -8.02 1.47 -6.50
N SER A 54 -8.98 1.23 -7.39
CA SER A 54 -9.65 2.30 -8.15
C SER A 54 -10.39 3.28 -7.22
N TYR A 55 -11.02 2.78 -6.17
CA TYR A 55 -11.67 3.63 -5.16
C TYR A 55 -10.66 4.47 -4.37
N LEU A 56 -9.52 3.88 -3.98
CA LEU A 56 -8.44 4.62 -3.30
C LEU A 56 -7.90 5.75 -4.18
N ALA A 57 -7.70 5.50 -5.47
CA ALA A 57 -7.26 6.52 -6.41
C ALA A 57 -8.33 7.60 -6.63
N GLY A 58 -9.60 7.22 -6.83
CA GLY A 58 -10.70 8.15 -7.01
C GLY A 58 -10.97 9.02 -5.79
N ALA A 59 -10.77 8.49 -4.59
CA ALA A 59 -10.89 9.22 -3.32
C ALA A 59 -9.60 9.97 -2.91
N GLU A 60 -8.54 9.91 -3.72
CA GLU A 60 -7.22 10.50 -3.44
C GLU A 60 -6.66 10.05 -2.08
N LEU A 61 -6.76 8.77 -1.77
CA LEU A 61 -6.33 8.19 -0.50
C LEU A 61 -4.94 7.55 -0.64
N PRO A 62 -3.93 8.03 0.09
CA PRO A 62 -2.58 7.49 0.05
C PRO A 62 -2.50 6.13 0.76
N CYS A 63 -1.91 5.16 0.09
CA CYS A 63 -1.56 3.86 0.66
C CYS A 63 -0.39 3.24 -0.08
N LEU A 64 0.17 2.17 0.48
CA LEU A 64 1.21 1.39 -0.16
C LEU A 64 0.69 -0.03 -0.44
N ILE A 65 0.86 -0.48 -1.68
CA ILE A 65 0.52 -1.83 -2.12
C ILE A 65 1.82 -2.53 -2.50
N VAL A 66 2.00 -3.76 -2.05
CA VAL A 66 3.14 -4.57 -2.46
C VAL A 66 2.61 -5.77 -3.24
N ASN A 67 3.02 -5.88 -4.50
CA ASN A 67 2.78 -7.03 -5.34
C ASN A 67 4.06 -7.84 -5.49
N VAL A 68 4.10 -9.02 -4.89
CA VAL A 68 5.16 -9.99 -5.15
C VAL A 68 4.70 -10.85 -6.32
N MET A 69 5.07 -10.45 -7.52
CA MET A 69 4.57 -11.02 -8.76
C MET A 69 4.99 -12.47 -8.95
N ARG A 70 4.11 -13.24 -9.54
CA ARG A 70 4.32 -14.65 -9.91
C ARG A 70 3.75 -14.96 -11.27
N GLY A 71 4.16 -16.09 -11.84
CA GLY A 71 3.72 -16.51 -13.17
C GLY A 71 2.21 -16.75 -13.24
N GLY A 72 1.61 -16.23 -14.30
CA GLY A 72 0.21 -16.39 -14.71
C GLY A 72 0.10 -16.99 -16.12
N PRO A 73 -1.09 -16.95 -16.74
CA PRO A 73 -2.38 -16.41 -16.26
C PRO A 73 -3.14 -17.30 -15.26
N GLY A 74 -4.27 -16.79 -14.78
CA GLY A 74 -5.15 -17.48 -13.82
C GLY A 74 -4.54 -17.56 -12.45
N LEU A 75 -4.67 -18.70 -11.75
CA LEU A 75 -4.01 -18.94 -10.48
C LEU A 75 -2.49 -18.90 -10.63
N GLY A 76 -2.00 -19.31 -11.80
CA GLY A 76 -0.60 -19.28 -12.16
C GLY A 76 0.26 -20.28 -11.39
N THR A 77 1.52 -19.93 -11.28
CA THR A 77 2.55 -20.75 -10.61
C THR A 77 3.18 -19.97 -9.46
N ILE A 78 3.99 -20.66 -8.66
CA ILE A 78 4.83 -20.00 -7.63
C ILE A 78 6.13 -19.42 -8.22
N GLN A 79 6.37 -19.62 -9.51
CA GLN A 79 7.59 -19.13 -10.18
C GLN A 79 7.57 -17.60 -10.28
N PRO A 80 8.71 -16.94 -10.11
CA PRO A 80 8.84 -15.51 -10.28
C PRO A 80 8.41 -15.08 -11.69
N SER A 81 7.77 -13.93 -11.77
CA SER A 81 7.38 -13.34 -13.04
C SER A 81 7.23 -11.82 -12.87
N GLN A 82 7.30 -11.08 -13.97
CA GLN A 82 7.05 -9.63 -14.01
C GLN A 82 5.86 -9.31 -14.93
N ALA A 83 4.91 -10.25 -15.03
CA ALA A 83 3.79 -10.16 -15.97
C ALA A 83 2.72 -9.13 -15.59
N ASP A 84 2.69 -8.65 -14.35
CA ASP A 84 1.69 -7.67 -13.88
C ASP A 84 2.09 -6.20 -14.14
N TYR A 85 3.18 -5.98 -14.88
CA TYR A 85 3.66 -4.62 -15.16
C TYR A 85 2.56 -3.72 -15.75
N PHE A 86 1.87 -4.19 -16.78
CA PHE A 86 0.80 -3.40 -17.40
C PHE A 86 -0.40 -3.19 -16.49
N GLN A 87 -0.75 -4.18 -15.68
CA GLN A 87 -1.81 -4.03 -14.67
C GLN A 87 -1.50 -2.87 -13.71
N ALA A 88 -0.24 -2.74 -13.28
CA ALA A 88 0.18 -1.69 -12.36
C ALA A 88 0.29 -0.31 -13.04
N VAL A 89 0.87 -0.23 -14.26
CA VAL A 89 1.19 1.06 -14.89
C VAL A 89 0.14 1.55 -15.88
N LYS A 90 -0.73 0.67 -16.38
CA LYS A 90 -1.81 1.01 -17.32
C LYS A 90 -3.19 1.05 -16.67
N GLY A 91 -3.28 0.68 -15.38
CA GLY A 91 -4.53 0.55 -14.65
C GLY A 91 -5.16 -0.83 -14.79
N GLY A 92 -5.52 -1.45 -13.67
CA GLY A 92 -6.14 -2.78 -13.62
C GLY A 92 -7.60 -2.77 -13.21
N GLY A 93 -8.08 -1.68 -12.61
CA GLY A 93 -9.47 -1.45 -12.26
C GLY A 93 -10.20 -0.63 -13.33
N HIS A 94 -11.30 0.00 -12.96
CA HIS A 94 -12.04 0.89 -13.83
C HIS A 94 -11.66 2.36 -13.58
N GLY A 95 -11.90 3.19 -14.58
CA GLY A 95 -11.59 4.61 -14.55
C GLY A 95 -10.18 4.91 -15.09
N ASP A 96 -9.91 6.18 -15.26
CA ASP A 96 -8.68 6.68 -15.84
C ASP A 96 -7.73 7.14 -14.72
N TYR A 97 -7.12 6.17 -14.02
CA TYR A 97 -6.19 6.42 -12.93
C TYR A 97 -4.84 5.74 -13.20
N HIS A 98 -3.79 6.29 -12.60
CA HIS A 98 -2.45 5.73 -12.63
C HIS A 98 -1.88 5.65 -11.21
N LEU A 99 -1.19 4.56 -10.93
CA LEU A 99 -0.49 4.37 -9.66
C LEU A 99 0.95 4.89 -9.75
N ILE A 100 1.52 5.22 -8.59
CA ILE A 100 2.96 5.45 -8.47
C ILE A 100 3.62 4.09 -8.36
N ALA A 101 4.24 3.61 -9.45
CA ALA A 101 4.84 2.28 -9.50
C ALA A 101 6.36 2.34 -9.26
N LEU A 102 6.85 1.53 -8.33
CA LEU A 102 8.25 1.37 -7.96
C LEU A 102 8.64 -0.10 -8.16
N ALA A 103 9.71 -0.37 -8.87
CA ALA A 103 10.20 -1.73 -9.14
C ALA A 103 11.62 -1.89 -8.58
N PRO A 104 11.80 -2.56 -7.43
CA PRO A 104 13.10 -2.75 -6.83
C PRO A 104 13.94 -3.75 -7.61
N ALA A 105 15.24 -3.49 -7.76
CA ALA A 105 16.23 -4.39 -8.35
C ALA A 105 17.10 -5.12 -7.30
N SER A 106 16.94 -4.78 -6.01
CA SER A 106 17.68 -5.38 -4.90
C SER A 106 16.84 -5.42 -3.62
N VAL A 107 17.29 -6.20 -2.63
CA VAL A 107 16.64 -6.25 -1.31
C VAL A 107 16.74 -4.90 -0.60
N GLN A 108 17.85 -4.17 -0.80
CA GLN A 108 18.00 -2.82 -0.25
C GLN A 108 16.96 -1.87 -0.84
N GLU A 109 16.78 -1.86 -2.16
CA GLU A 109 15.76 -1.02 -2.78
C GLU A 109 14.35 -1.41 -2.34
N MET A 110 14.07 -2.72 -2.12
CA MET A 110 12.79 -3.17 -1.59
C MET A 110 12.51 -2.53 -0.22
N ALA A 111 13.50 -2.44 0.66
CA ALA A 111 13.37 -1.80 1.96
C ALA A 111 13.22 -0.27 1.84
N ASP A 112 14.02 0.37 1.00
CA ASP A 112 14.01 1.82 0.80
C ASP A 112 12.70 2.30 0.15
N PHE A 113 12.16 1.52 -0.78
CA PHE A 113 10.93 1.85 -1.50
C PHE A 113 9.68 1.79 -0.61
N VAL A 114 9.72 1.13 0.53
CA VAL A 114 8.63 1.22 1.52
C VAL A 114 8.51 2.65 2.03
N ALA A 115 9.62 3.25 2.43
CA ALA A 115 9.63 4.63 2.92
C ALA A 115 9.30 5.62 1.79
N LEU A 116 9.96 5.48 0.64
CA LEU A 116 9.75 6.31 -0.54
C LEU A 116 8.31 6.22 -1.05
N GLY A 117 7.74 5.01 -1.10
CA GLY A 117 6.36 4.78 -1.55
C GLY A 117 5.34 5.50 -0.69
N PHE A 118 5.49 5.46 0.63
CA PHE A 118 4.65 6.25 1.53
C PHE A 118 4.82 7.75 1.32
N ASP A 119 6.05 8.24 1.21
CA ASP A 119 6.32 9.67 1.01
C ASP A 119 5.68 10.19 -0.27
N LEU A 120 5.82 9.44 -1.36
CA LEU A 120 5.21 9.77 -2.64
C LEU A 120 3.68 9.68 -2.60
N ALA A 121 3.14 8.61 -1.98
CA ALA A 121 1.70 8.43 -1.86
C ALA A 121 1.04 9.60 -1.11
N PHE A 122 1.60 10.01 0.02
CA PHE A 122 1.08 11.14 0.79
C PHE A 122 1.29 12.47 0.09
N LYS A 123 2.43 12.67 -0.57
CA LYS A 123 2.74 13.90 -1.33
C LYS A 123 1.75 14.14 -2.46
N TYR A 124 1.41 13.09 -3.20
CA TYR A 124 0.55 13.20 -4.39
C TYR A 124 -0.89 12.76 -4.13
N ARG A 125 -1.21 12.32 -2.91
CA ARG A 125 -2.52 11.79 -2.53
C ARG A 125 -3.00 10.72 -3.51
N ASN A 126 -2.15 9.74 -3.74
CA ASN A 126 -2.38 8.67 -4.70
C ASN A 126 -1.80 7.37 -4.18
N PRO A 127 -2.42 6.20 -4.43
CA PRO A 127 -1.81 4.93 -4.08
C PRO A 127 -0.46 4.73 -4.76
N ALA A 128 0.50 4.17 -4.01
CA ALA A 128 1.76 3.68 -4.56
C ALA A 128 1.80 2.16 -4.54
N ILE A 129 2.46 1.57 -5.53
CA ILE A 129 2.64 0.13 -5.64
C ILE A 129 4.12 -0.22 -5.81
N ILE A 130 4.59 -1.20 -5.04
CA ILE A 130 5.90 -1.82 -5.22
C ILE A 130 5.68 -3.13 -6.02
N LEU A 131 6.36 -3.23 -7.15
CA LEU A 131 6.36 -4.40 -8.02
C LEU A 131 7.61 -5.22 -7.76
N ALA A 132 7.55 -6.12 -6.80
CA ALA A 132 8.58 -7.13 -6.56
C ALA A 132 8.21 -8.44 -7.27
N ASP A 133 9.12 -9.38 -7.29
CA ASP A 133 8.86 -10.74 -7.73
C ASP A 133 9.37 -11.76 -6.69
N GLY A 134 9.13 -13.03 -6.96
CA GLY A 134 9.56 -14.11 -6.06
C GLY A 134 11.08 -14.24 -5.95
N ILE A 135 11.88 -13.71 -6.88
CA ILE A 135 13.34 -13.70 -6.77
C ILE A 135 13.75 -12.71 -5.69
N ILE A 136 13.34 -11.45 -5.82
CA ILE A 136 13.63 -10.41 -4.80
C ILE A 136 13.09 -10.82 -3.44
N GLY A 137 11.88 -11.41 -3.39
CA GLY A 137 11.26 -11.85 -2.14
C GLY A 137 11.99 -12.99 -1.43
N GLN A 138 12.84 -13.75 -2.12
CA GLN A 138 13.63 -14.88 -1.57
C GLN A 138 15.11 -14.57 -1.46
N MET A 139 15.58 -13.48 -2.04
CA MET A 139 16.98 -13.07 -1.96
C MET A 139 17.38 -12.72 -0.52
N MET A 140 18.60 -13.09 -0.16
CA MET A 140 19.23 -12.73 1.10
C MET A 140 20.41 -11.82 0.82
N GLU A 141 20.32 -10.58 1.21
CA GLU A 141 21.37 -9.58 1.08
C GLU A 141 21.56 -8.81 2.38
N LYS A 142 22.71 -8.18 2.54
CA LYS A 142 22.92 -7.25 3.64
C LYS A 142 22.09 -6.00 3.39
N VAL A 143 21.18 -5.68 4.30
CA VAL A 143 20.29 -4.52 4.22
C VAL A 143 20.62 -3.54 5.34
N VAL A 144 20.71 -2.27 5.01
CA VAL A 144 20.72 -1.15 5.95
C VAL A 144 19.29 -0.64 6.08
N LEU A 145 18.66 -0.91 7.21
CA LEU A 145 17.28 -0.47 7.43
C LEU A 145 17.23 1.06 7.56
N PRO A 146 16.21 1.70 6.96
CA PRO A 146 15.99 3.13 7.16
C PRO A 146 15.72 3.44 8.63
N PRO A 147 15.98 4.67 9.09
CA PRO A 147 15.73 5.06 10.48
C PRO A 147 14.26 4.90 10.82
N PHE A 148 14.00 4.48 12.06
CA PHE A 148 12.64 4.33 12.56
C PHE A 148 11.91 5.68 12.54
N ARG A 149 10.71 5.70 11.94
CA ARG A 149 9.83 6.88 11.91
C ARG A 149 8.92 6.88 13.12
N LYS A 150 8.94 7.95 13.91
CA LYS A 150 8.05 8.11 15.04
C LYS A 150 6.59 8.04 14.58
N ARG A 151 5.77 7.31 15.33
CA ARG A 151 4.32 7.28 15.11
C ARG A 151 3.73 8.68 15.33
N ARG A 152 2.97 9.16 14.36
CA ARG A 152 2.24 10.44 14.46
C ARG A 152 1.06 10.32 15.42
N THR A 153 0.83 11.33 16.21
CA THR A 153 -0.38 11.47 17.03
C THR A 153 -1.59 11.80 16.16
N GLU A 154 -2.80 11.70 16.71
CA GLU A 154 -4.00 12.09 15.97
C GLU A 154 -4.05 13.58 15.65
N GLU A 155 -3.52 14.41 16.54
CA GLU A 155 -3.40 15.86 16.35
C GLU A 155 -2.47 16.17 15.16
N GLU A 156 -1.28 15.55 15.12
CA GLU A 156 -0.32 15.68 14.02
C GLU A 156 -0.93 15.21 12.69
N ILE A 157 -1.72 14.12 12.70
CA ILE A 157 -2.39 13.63 11.50
C ILE A 157 -3.49 14.61 11.04
N ARG A 158 -4.27 15.17 11.95
CA ARG A 158 -5.31 16.17 11.63
C ARG A 158 -4.71 17.43 11.02
N GLU A 159 -3.57 17.87 11.53
CA GLU A 159 -2.87 19.05 11.03
C GLU A 159 -2.26 18.81 9.66
N GLN A 160 -1.56 17.70 9.49
CA GLN A 160 -0.87 17.35 8.24
C GLN A 160 -1.83 16.86 7.14
N ASN A 161 -2.91 16.17 7.53
CA ASN A 161 -3.89 15.57 6.64
C ASN A 161 -5.29 16.13 6.88
N PRO A 162 -5.59 17.40 6.53
CA PRO A 162 -6.88 18.04 6.81
C PRO A 162 -8.07 17.38 6.10
N TRP A 163 -7.80 16.52 5.13
CA TRP A 163 -8.78 15.69 4.42
C TRP A 163 -9.19 14.43 5.20
N ALA A 164 -8.41 14.01 6.23
CA ALA A 164 -8.65 12.77 6.94
C ALA A 164 -9.97 12.76 7.72
N THR A 165 -10.64 11.59 7.78
CA THR A 165 -11.93 11.41 8.45
C THR A 165 -11.74 11.12 9.95
N LEU A 166 -11.13 12.02 10.69
CA LEU A 166 -10.84 11.91 12.12
C LEU A 166 -11.90 12.57 13.02
N GLY A 167 -13.18 12.43 12.68
CA GLY A 167 -14.28 13.00 13.41
C GLY A 167 -14.63 14.45 13.01
N LYS A 168 -15.58 15.08 13.73
CA LYS A 168 -16.07 16.42 13.42
C LYS A 168 -15.08 17.48 13.91
N THR A 169 -14.54 18.28 13.01
CA THR A 169 -13.73 19.46 13.32
C THR A 169 -14.33 20.70 12.67
N LYS A 170 -14.14 21.89 13.29
CA LYS A 170 -14.73 23.15 12.80
C LYS A 170 -14.26 23.57 11.40
N ASN A 171 -13.03 23.19 11.01
CA ASN A 171 -12.36 23.66 9.79
C ASN A 171 -12.08 22.55 8.77
N ARG A 172 -12.77 21.41 8.87
CA ARG A 172 -12.55 20.30 7.96
C ARG A 172 -13.05 20.62 6.57
N LYS A 173 -12.19 20.47 5.56
CA LYS A 173 -12.63 20.41 4.17
C LYS A 173 -13.46 19.14 3.97
N ARG A 174 -14.64 19.28 3.41
CA ARG A 174 -15.48 18.15 3.05
C ARG A 174 -14.87 17.46 1.85
N ASN A 175 -14.40 16.23 2.00
CA ASN A 175 -14.13 15.37 0.87
C ASN A 175 -15.44 14.70 0.46
N VAL A 176 -15.81 14.83 -0.78
CA VAL A 176 -16.87 14.02 -1.36
C VAL A 176 -16.18 12.78 -1.89
N ILE A 177 -16.39 11.67 -1.19
CA ILE A 177 -15.99 10.34 -1.65
C ILE A 177 -17.22 9.81 -2.38
N THR A 178 -17.13 9.70 -3.67
CA THR A 178 -18.18 9.13 -4.53
C THR A 178 -17.91 7.66 -4.78
#